data_74ec7d58888cbfb479a25b988618709f
#
_entry.id   74ec7d58888cbfb479a25b988618709f
#
_cell.length_a   1.000
_cell.length_b   1.000
_cell.length_c   1.000
_cell.angle_alpha   90.00
_cell.angle_beta   90.00
_cell.angle_gamma   90.00
#
_symmetry.space_group_name_H-M   'P 1'
#
loop_
_entity.id
_entity.type
_entity.pdbx_description
1 polymer ?
#
loop_
_entity_poly.entity_id
_entity_poly.type
_entity_poly.pdbx_seq_one_letter_code
_entity_poly.pdbx_strand_id
1 'polypeptide(L)'
;MKPLKEIWSELSKPLGSLGAEHVGRSPATIISPKELYELSYILHRSEFTHLAEGRANAVFRIKEPKDPSVPTGFFRGTLLRVPKATPDVVPCDYETLQDFQEKFVDVHVGREHIVPQILVTITQVIATALNAKRDGASGVKGDRSIILPGYAMLVEDMGPSPDCKALEFKPKWLAQSPMAPKDATRCRTCAREALRIGKLRKKGFRVAAAAPVCPLGLLHENPAVVMSTLERLAPSWTEHDLKRLAKAFRESGVLERLRDLQEEGDSGDALFTRPFDARFGLSMTLRDCSCFVRVPIDPDKPVTIKLADVDKKNWRQKQSYWQRRHNDLVDDGWYHEAEKPPVETACVLRLDYCLERGFEIPPAFRERLGC
;
A
#
# COMPACT_ATOMS: atom_id res chain seq x y z
N MET A 1 16.24 1.04 -27.20
CA MET A 1 15.12 0.94 -26.24
C MET A 1 14.79 2.32 -25.69
N LYS A 2 13.51 2.65 -25.50
CA LYS A 2 13.09 3.91 -24.83
C LYS A 2 13.63 3.95 -23.40
N PRO A 3 13.99 5.14 -22.88
CA PRO A 3 14.32 5.30 -21.46
C PRO A 3 13.14 4.83 -20.58
N LEU A 4 13.42 4.09 -19.50
CA LEU A 4 12.35 3.60 -18.60
C LEU A 4 11.48 4.72 -18.05
N LYS A 5 12.03 5.92 -17.83
CA LYS A 5 11.27 7.09 -17.39
C LYS A 5 10.14 7.48 -18.36
N GLU A 6 10.34 7.35 -19.66
CA GLU A 6 9.30 7.60 -20.66
C GLU A 6 8.22 6.52 -20.61
N ILE A 7 8.64 5.26 -20.42
CA ILE A 7 7.73 4.14 -20.29
C ILE A 7 6.85 4.32 -19.03
N TRP A 8 7.45 4.72 -17.89
CA TRP A 8 6.68 5.03 -16.68
C TRP A 8 5.66 6.15 -16.89
N SER A 9 6.04 7.18 -17.63
CA SER A 9 5.13 8.29 -17.98
C SER A 9 3.94 7.80 -18.83
N GLU A 10 4.18 6.94 -19.80
CA GLU A 10 3.11 6.39 -20.65
C GLU A 10 2.17 5.45 -19.85
N LEU A 11 2.74 4.57 -19.03
CA LEU A 11 1.98 3.65 -18.18
C LEU A 11 1.15 4.36 -17.08
N SER A 12 1.47 5.61 -16.78
CA SER A 12 0.75 6.43 -15.78
C SER A 12 -0.37 7.29 -16.37
N LYS A 13 -0.63 7.20 -17.67
CA LYS A 13 -1.74 7.95 -18.29
C LYS A 13 -3.08 7.30 -17.99
N PRO A 14 -4.16 8.10 -17.77
CA PRO A 14 -5.52 7.58 -17.65
C PRO A 14 -5.91 6.72 -18.85
N LEU A 15 -6.65 5.65 -18.62
CA LEU A 15 -7.09 4.74 -19.70
C LEU A 15 -7.83 5.45 -20.83
N GLY A 16 -8.63 6.47 -20.52
CA GLY A 16 -9.40 7.24 -21.50
C GLY A 16 -8.60 8.27 -22.31
N SER A 17 -7.36 8.61 -21.93
CA SER A 17 -6.50 9.55 -22.65
C SER A 17 -5.66 8.89 -23.74
N LEU A 18 -5.57 7.58 -23.73
CA LEU A 18 -4.98 6.79 -24.80
C LEU A 18 -6.03 6.75 -25.92
N GLY A 19 -5.74 7.32 -27.09
CA GLY A 19 -6.68 7.37 -28.22
C GLY A 19 -7.33 6.00 -28.53
N ALA A 20 -8.40 5.99 -29.32
CA ALA A 20 -9.23 4.81 -29.57
C ALA A 20 -8.45 3.52 -29.97
N GLU A 21 -7.23 3.68 -30.50
CA GLU A 21 -6.32 2.57 -30.83
C GLU A 21 -5.66 1.89 -29.61
N HIS A 22 -5.77 2.51 -28.41
CA HIS A 22 -5.12 2.04 -27.17
C HIS A 22 -6.12 1.67 -26.08
N VAL A 23 -7.43 1.81 -26.30
CA VAL A 23 -8.46 1.37 -25.37
C VAL A 23 -8.37 -0.16 -25.25
N GLY A 24 -8.02 -0.64 -24.06
CA GLY A 24 -7.87 -2.08 -23.78
C GLY A 24 -6.45 -2.66 -23.98
N ARG A 25 -5.43 -1.85 -24.31
CA ARG A 25 -4.07 -2.35 -24.34
C ARG A 25 -3.47 -2.46 -22.93
N SER A 26 -3.12 -3.68 -22.59
CA SER A 26 -2.29 -4.06 -21.45
C SER A 26 -0.93 -3.32 -21.46
N PRO A 27 -0.26 -3.07 -20.31
CA PRO A 27 1.16 -2.73 -20.26
C PRO A 27 2.04 -3.60 -21.14
N ALA A 28 1.69 -4.88 -21.30
CA ALA A 28 2.32 -5.80 -22.24
C ALA A 28 2.25 -5.36 -23.72
N THR A 29 1.38 -4.42 -24.07
CA THR A 29 1.27 -3.85 -25.43
C THR A 29 2.03 -2.53 -25.60
N ILE A 30 2.42 -1.88 -24.50
CA ILE A 30 3.24 -0.65 -24.53
C ILE A 30 4.72 -0.99 -24.75
N ILE A 31 5.15 -2.19 -24.34
CA ILE A 31 6.50 -2.69 -24.50
C ILE A 31 6.44 -3.88 -25.45
N SER A 32 7.17 -3.80 -26.54
CA SER A 32 7.24 -4.89 -27.50
C SER A 32 7.95 -6.13 -26.91
N PRO A 33 7.67 -7.35 -27.39
CA PRO A 33 8.40 -8.54 -26.99
C PRO A 33 9.91 -8.43 -27.14
N LYS A 34 10.37 -7.68 -28.16
CA LYS A 34 11.79 -7.40 -28.39
C LYS A 34 12.38 -6.54 -27.26
N GLU A 35 11.68 -5.48 -26.86
CA GLU A 35 12.12 -4.62 -25.76
C GLU A 35 12.14 -5.37 -24.42
N LEU A 36 11.17 -6.26 -24.17
CA LEU A 36 11.17 -7.13 -22.98
C LEU A 36 12.35 -8.09 -22.96
N TYR A 37 12.71 -8.64 -24.13
CA TYR A 37 13.89 -9.49 -24.27
C TYR A 37 15.17 -8.70 -23.98
N GLU A 38 15.33 -7.53 -24.60
CA GLU A 38 16.47 -6.64 -24.37
C GLU A 38 16.60 -6.26 -22.90
N LEU A 39 15.48 -5.93 -22.25
CA LEU A 39 15.41 -5.57 -20.84
C LEU A 39 15.86 -6.75 -19.94
N SER A 40 15.37 -7.95 -20.22
CA SER A 40 15.77 -9.17 -19.50
C SER A 40 17.27 -9.47 -19.70
N TYR A 41 17.80 -9.23 -20.88
CA TYR A 41 19.22 -9.37 -21.16
C TYR A 41 20.09 -8.39 -20.36
N ILE A 42 19.67 -7.11 -20.28
CA ILE A 42 20.36 -6.11 -19.46
C ILE A 42 20.30 -6.49 -17.97
N LEU A 43 19.14 -6.91 -17.47
CA LEU A 43 18.97 -7.36 -16.09
C LEU A 43 19.90 -8.51 -15.73
N HIS A 44 20.09 -9.47 -16.65
CA HIS A 44 20.97 -10.62 -16.42
C HIS A 44 22.43 -10.23 -16.14
N ARG A 45 22.86 -9.06 -16.61
CA ARG A 45 24.23 -8.52 -16.47
C ARG A 45 24.33 -7.42 -15.41
N SER A 46 23.21 -7.08 -14.76
CA SER A 46 23.13 -6.01 -13.76
C SER A 46 23.56 -6.47 -12.38
N GLU A 47 23.97 -5.51 -11.55
CA GLU A 47 24.22 -5.72 -10.12
C GLU A 47 22.96 -5.35 -9.32
N PHE A 48 22.76 -6.05 -8.20
CA PHE A 48 21.58 -5.83 -7.35
C PHE A 48 22.01 -5.47 -5.93
N THR A 49 21.25 -4.57 -5.29
CA THR A 49 21.39 -4.25 -3.87
C THR A 49 20.04 -4.40 -3.19
N HIS A 50 19.97 -5.22 -2.15
CA HIS A 50 18.76 -5.40 -1.36
C HIS A 50 18.34 -4.07 -0.73
N LEU A 51 17.06 -3.68 -0.88
CA LEU A 51 16.52 -2.44 -0.36
C LEU A 51 15.55 -2.68 0.79
N ALA A 52 14.58 -3.55 0.59
CA ALA A 52 13.54 -3.85 1.55
C ALA A 52 12.88 -5.20 1.25
N GLU A 53 12.19 -5.77 2.23
CA GLU A 53 11.36 -6.94 2.00
C GLU A 53 10.13 -6.96 2.92
N GLY A 54 9.03 -7.50 2.38
CA GLY A 54 7.82 -7.84 3.09
C GLY A 54 7.68 -9.35 3.26
N ARG A 55 6.49 -9.81 3.60
CA ARG A 55 6.21 -11.25 3.72
C ARG A 55 6.25 -11.97 2.38
N ALA A 56 5.72 -11.37 1.33
CA ALA A 56 5.53 -11.99 0.02
C ALA A 56 6.60 -11.59 -1.01
N ASN A 57 7.23 -10.45 -0.85
CA ASN A 57 8.11 -9.87 -1.86
C ASN A 57 9.39 -9.32 -1.24
N ALA A 58 10.48 -9.31 -2.03
CA ALA A 58 11.69 -8.55 -1.77
C ALA A 58 11.90 -7.52 -2.87
N VAL A 59 12.54 -6.40 -2.54
CA VAL A 59 12.76 -5.26 -3.43
C VAL A 59 14.24 -4.94 -3.50
N PHE A 60 14.72 -4.74 -4.71
CA PHE A 60 16.13 -4.48 -4.98
C PHE A 60 16.31 -3.23 -5.83
N ARG A 61 17.36 -2.48 -5.56
CA ARG A 61 17.91 -1.50 -6.49
C ARG A 61 18.72 -2.22 -7.57
N ILE A 62 18.65 -1.69 -8.78
CA ILE A 62 19.34 -2.21 -9.95
C ILE A 62 20.42 -1.21 -10.33
N LYS A 63 21.62 -1.70 -10.54
CA LYS A 63 22.71 -0.96 -11.15
C LYS A 63 23.03 -1.59 -12.48
N GLU A 64 22.94 -0.81 -13.52
CA GLU A 64 23.21 -1.24 -14.89
C GLU A 64 24.62 -1.81 -15.06
N PRO A 65 24.82 -2.75 -16.01
CA PRO A 65 26.14 -3.27 -16.34
C PRO A 65 27.04 -2.17 -16.92
N LYS A 66 28.34 -2.32 -16.72
CA LYS A 66 29.35 -1.47 -17.38
C LYS A 66 29.46 -1.86 -18.88
N ASP A 67 28.45 -1.51 -19.64
CA ASP A 67 28.31 -1.82 -21.06
C ASP A 67 28.00 -0.53 -21.80
N PRO A 68 28.86 -0.12 -22.80
CA PRO A 68 28.65 1.11 -23.56
C PRO A 68 27.32 1.16 -24.32
N SER A 69 26.69 0.00 -24.57
CA SER A 69 25.36 -0.07 -25.22
C SER A 69 24.22 0.25 -24.29
N VAL A 70 24.46 0.24 -22.97
CA VAL A 70 23.44 0.54 -21.93
C VAL A 70 23.69 1.95 -21.40
N PRO A 71 22.75 2.89 -21.56
CA PRO A 71 22.92 4.25 -21.06
C PRO A 71 23.14 4.29 -19.54
N THR A 72 24.05 5.12 -19.08
CA THR A 72 24.28 5.36 -17.66
C THR A 72 23.00 5.87 -17.00
N GLY A 73 22.61 5.27 -15.89
CA GLY A 73 21.38 5.58 -15.15
C GLY A 73 20.12 5.02 -15.83
N PHE A 74 20.26 4.00 -16.66
CA PHE A 74 19.14 3.35 -17.35
C PHE A 74 18.04 2.89 -16.37
N PHE A 75 18.41 2.33 -15.21
CA PHE A 75 17.47 1.93 -14.15
C PHE A 75 17.22 3.02 -13.10
N ARG A 76 17.65 4.25 -13.34
CA ARG A 76 17.38 5.33 -12.37
C ARG A 76 15.87 5.51 -12.16
N GLY A 77 15.44 5.52 -10.90
CA GLY A 77 14.02 5.60 -10.55
C GLY A 77 13.24 4.31 -10.81
N THR A 78 13.95 3.17 -10.88
CA THR A 78 13.34 1.84 -11.09
C THR A 78 13.87 0.86 -10.05
N LEU A 79 12.97 0.03 -9.53
CA LEU A 79 13.26 -1.06 -8.59
C LEU A 79 12.85 -2.40 -9.21
N LEU A 80 13.51 -3.47 -8.76
CA LEU A 80 13.11 -4.85 -9.06
C LEU A 80 12.37 -5.42 -7.83
N ARG A 81 11.10 -5.76 -8.02
CA ARG A 81 10.26 -6.44 -7.02
C ARG A 81 10.15 -7.91 -7.41
N VAL A 82 10.52 -8.81 -6.50
CA VAL A 82 10.53 -10.25 -6.73
C VAL A 82 9.71 -11.00 -5.69
N PRO A 83 8.98 -12.07 -6.07
CA PRO A 83 8.22 -12.88 -5.13
C PRO A 83 9.15 -13.74 -4.30
N LYS A 84 8.75 -14.01 -3.05
CA LYS A 84 9.39 -14.95 -2.14
C LYS A 84 8.56 -16.22 -2.04
N ALA A 85 9.19 -17.36 -2.20
CA ALA A 85 8.59 -18.68 -2.00
C ALA A 85 9.02 -19.26 -0.65
N THR A 86 8.10 -19.92 0.05
CA THR A 86 8.39 -20.78 1.20
C THR A 86 7.95 -22.19 0.87
N PRO A 87 8.43 -23.23 1.59
CA PRO A 87 7.97 -24.61 1.38
C PRO A 87 6.45 -24.75 1.46
N ASP A 88 5.80 -23.92 2.28
CA ASP A 88 4.37 -24.00 2.58
C ASP A 88 3.52 -23.03 1.74
N VAL A 89 4.14 -22.09 1.02
CA VAL A 89 3.44 -21.03 0.28
C VAL A 89 4.10 -20.82 -1.07
N VAL A 90 3.43 -21.31 -2.11
CA VAL A 90 3.78 -20.98 -3.49
C VAL A 90 3.33 -19.53 -3.75
N PRO A 91 4.20 -18.65 -4.26
CA PRO A 91 3.81 -17.28 -4.63
C PRO A 91 2.67 -17.33 -5.64
N CYS A 92 1.79 -16.33 -5.59
CA CYS A 92 0.85 -16.14 -6.68
C CYS A 92 1.65 -15.84 -7.96
N ASP A 93 1.27 -16.48 -9.04
CA ASP A 93 1.86 -16.23 -10.34
C ASP A 93 1.72 -14.76 -10.74
N TYR A 94 2.84 -14.13 -11.14
CA TYR A 94 2.87 -12.71 -11.45
C TYR A 94 2.09 -12.34 -12.72
N GLU A 95 1.89 -13.27 -13.65
CA GLU A 95 0.97 -13.06 -14.79
C GLU A 95 -0.45 -12.90 -14.28
N THR A 96 -0.89 -13.76 -13.33
CA THR A 96 -2.19 -13.63 -12.67
C THR A 96 -2.32 -12.30 -11.89
N LEU A 97 -1.24 -11.83 -11.25
CA LEU A 97 -1.24 -10.54 -10.55
C LEU A 97 -1.35 -9.36 -11.51
N GLN A 98 -0.62 -9.42 -12.61
CA GLN A 98 -0.68 -8.42 -13.68
C GLN A 98 -2.08 -8.36 -14.30
N ASP A 99 -2.65 -9.53 -14.65
CA ASP A 99 -4.00 -9.64 -15.20
C ASP A 99 -5.07 -9.06 -14.25
N PHE A 100 -4.94 -9.34 -12.96
CA PHE A 100 -5.83 -8.77 -11.94
C PHE A 100 -5.69 -7.25 -11.84
N GLN A 101 -4.46 -6.73 -11.85
CA GLN A 101 -4.24 -5.30 -11.84
C GLN A 101 -4.90 -4.64 -13.06
N GLU A 102 -4.64 -5.13 -14.26
CA GLU A 102 -5.14 -4.54 -15.50
C GLU A 102 -6.66 -4.59 -15.64
N LYS A 103 -7.28 -5.72 -15.29
CA LYS A 103 -8.71 -5.94 -15.47
C LYS A 103 -9.59 -5.39 -14.34
N PHE A 104 -9.03 -5.24 -13.15
CA PHE A 104 -9.80 -4.81 -11.98
C PHE A 104 -9.26 -3.52 -11.37
N VAL A 105 -7.97 -3.46 -11.03
CA VAL A 105 -7.44 -2.32 -10.28
C VAL A 105 -7.36 -1.09 -11.16
N ASP A 106 -6.73 -1.19 -12.32
CA ASP A 106 -6.55 -0.06 -13.26
C ASP A 106 -7.90 0.49 -13.75
N VAL A 107 -8.89 -0.40 -13.92
CA VAL A 107 -10.23 -0.03 -14.40
C VAL A 107 -11.04 0.68 -13.31
N HIS A 108 -10.99 0.20 -12.06
CA HIS A 108 -11.82 0.70 -10.99
C HIS A 108 -11.17 1.84 -10.20
N VAL A 109 -9.86 1.81 -10.00
CA VAL A 109 -9.11 2.84 -9.25
C VAL A 109 -8.66 3.98 -10.17
N GLY A 110 -8.25 3.66 -11.39
CA GLY A 110 -7.58 4.54 -12.33
C GLY A 110 -6.09 4.23 -12.41
N ARG A 111 -5.60 3.95 -13.62
CA ARG A 111 -4.20 3.59 -13.87
C ARG A 111 -3.23 4.68 -13.42
N GLU A 112 -3.61 5.94 -13.56
CA GLU A 112 -2.83 7.10 -13.14
C GLU A 112 -2.52 7.11 -11.65
N HIS A 113 -3.32 6.42 -10.85
CA HIS A 113 -3.15 6.28 -9.41
C HIS A 113 -2.39 5.01 -9.00
N ILE A 114 -1.95 4.19 -9.95
CA ILE A 114 -1.21 2.96 -9.66
C ILE A 114 0.27 3.16 -9.97
N VAL A 115 1.15 2.64 -9.11
CA VAL A 115 2.59 2.57 -9.42
C VAL A 115 2.77 1.69 -10.65
N PRO A 116 3.30 2.23 -11.76
CA PRO A 116 3.46 1.45 -12.96
C PRO A 116 4.47 0.32 -12.76
N GLN A 117 4.19 -0.81 -13.41
CA GLN A 117 5.03 -1.99 -13.33
C GLN A 117 5.16 -2.69 -14.69
N ILE A 118 6.26 -3.39 -14.88
CA ILE A 118 6.58 -4.16 -16.08
C ILE A 118 6.97 -5.57 -15.65
N LEU A 119 6.29 -6.57 -16.21
CA LEU A 119 6.62 -7.97 -15.97
C LEU A 119 7.93 -8.31 -16.71
N VAL A 120 8.89 -8.90 -15.98
CA VAL A 120 10.18 -9.35 -16.52
C VAL A 120 10.49 -10.75 -16.03
N THR A 121 11.32 -11.47 -16.79
CA THR A 121 11.78 -12.81 -16.41
C THR A 121 13.11 -12.71 -15.67
N ILE A 122 13.25 -13.45 -14.58
CA ILE A 122 14.51 -13.66 -13.86
C ILE A 122 14.98 -15.11 -14.03
N THR A 123 16.23 -15.26 -14.39
CA THR A 123 16.86 -16.57 -14.56
C THR A 123 17.33 -17.14 -13.21
N GLN A 124 17.74 -18.41 -13.21
CA GLN A 124 18.37 -19.03 -12.04
C GLN A 124 19.61 -18.26 -11.55
N VAL A 125 20.40 -17.70 -12.47
CA VAL A 125 21.58 -16.90 -12.14
C VAL A 125 21.19 -15.62 -11.38
N ILE A 126 20.17 -14.91 -11.87
CA ILE A 126 19.65 -13.71 -11.19
C ILE A 126 19.07 -14.11 -9.83
N ALA A 127 18.24 -15.14 -9.75
CA ALA A 127 17.63 -15.61 -8.49
C ALA A 127 18.69 -15.95 -7.44
N THR A 128 19.76 -16.64 -7.84
CA THR A 128 20.91 -16.95 -6.97
C THR A 128 21.60 -15.67 -6.47
N ALA A 129 21.85 -14.70 -7.35
CA ALA A 129 22.48 -13.43 -6.99
C ALA A 129 21.60 -12.63 -6.01
N LEU A 130 20.28 -12.60 -6.23
CA LEU A 130 19.33 -11.91 -5.34
C LEU A 130 19.27 -12.56 -3.95
N ASN A 131 19.22 -13.90 -3.87
CA ASN A 131 19.27 -14.62 -2.59
C ASN A 131 20.55 -14.31 -1.82
N ALA A 132 21.72 -14.36 -2.46
CA ALA A 132 22.99 -14.01 -1.83
C ALA A 132 23.02 -12.57 -1.28
N LYS A 133 22.31 -11.62 -1.93
CA LYS A 133 22.20 -10.24 -1.41
C LYS A 133 21.23 -10.12 -0.24
N ARG A 134 20.21 -10.97 -0.15
CA ARG A 134 19.31 -11.03 1.01
C ARG A 134 19.99 -11.62 2.24
N ASP A 135 20.76 -12.68 2.09
CA ASP A 135 21.45 -13.35 3.20
C ASP A 135 22.43 -12.43 3.92
N GLY A 136 23.02 -11.46 3.21
CA GLY A 136 23.89 -10.42 3.76
C GLY A 136 23.15 -9.21 4.36
N ALA A 137 21.83 -9.12 4.22
CA ALA A 137 20.99 -8.04 4.74
C ALA A 137 20.23 -8.53 5.98
N SER A 138 19.92 -7.63 6.93
CA SER A 138 19.11 -7.96 8.10
C SER A 138 17.65 -8.20 7.70
N GLY A 139 17.39 -9.32 7.05
CA GLY A 139 16.06 -9.77 6.69
C GLY A 139 15.18 -10.07 7.90
N VAL A 140 13.92 -10.39 7.67
CA VAL A 140 12.97 -10.78 8.72
C VAL A 140 13.54 -12.00 9.47
N LYS A 141 13.86 -11.84 10.74
CA LYS A 141 14.47 -12.90 11.57
C LYS A 141 13.65 -14.20 11.49
N GLY A 142 14.28 -15.29 11.02
CA GLY A 142 13.62 -16.58 10.85
C GLY A 142 12.87 -16.76 9.52
N ASP A 143 13.00 -15.83 8.58
CA ASP A 143 12.45 -15.98 7.21
C ASP A 143 13.27 -17.04 6.45
N ARG A 144 12.61 -18.16 6.09
CA ARG A 144 13.18 -19.24 5.30
C ARG A 144 12.76 -19.16 3.81
N SER A 145 12.18 -18.04 3.41
CA SER A 145 11.77 -17.85 2.03
C SER A 145 12.97 -17.69 1.10
N ILE A 146 12.81 -18.14 -0.13
CA ILE A 146 13.79 -18.03 -1.20
C ILE A 146 13.18 -17.35 -2.42
N ILE A 147 14.03 -16.75 -3.24
CA ILE A 147 13.66 -16.26 -4.56
C ILE A 147 13.92 -17.40 -5.56
N LEU A 148 12.90 -17.75 -6.32
CA LEU A 148 12.97 -18.75 -7.40
C LEU A 148 13.09 -18.05 -8.76
N PRO A 149 13.64 -18.70 -9.80
CA PRO A 149 13.54 -18.22 -11.17
C PRO A 149 12.08 -18.15 -11.60
N GLY A 150 11.77 -17.27 -12.53
CA GLY A 150 10.42 -17.04 -13.01
C GLY A 150 10.15 -15.58 -13.28
N TYR A 151 8.99 -15.07 -12.92
CA TYR A 151 8.63 -13.68 -13.16
C TYR A 151 8.96 -12.78 -11.97
N ALA A 152 9.34 -11.54 -12.31
CA ALA A 152 9.53 -10.41 -11.40
C ALA A 152 8.89 -9.17 -12.00
N MET A 153 8.83 -8.09 -11.26
CA MET A 153 8.31 -6.80 -11.72
C MET A 153 9.36 -5.70 -11.57
N LEU A 154 9.64 -5.00 -12.66
CA LEU A 154 10.21 -3.67 -12.57
C LEU A 154 9.11 -2.71 -12.16
N VAL A 155 9.37 -1.87 -11.17
CA VAL A 155 8.41 -0.90 -10.64
C VAL A 155 9.04 0.48 -10.56
N GLU A 156 8.25 1.54 -10.75
CA GLU A 156 8.72 2.91 -10.51
C GLU A 156 9.15 3.08 -9.04
N ASP A 157 10.31 3.69 -8.80
CA ASP A 157 10.78 4.03 -7.45
C ASP A 157 10.05 5.27 -6.95
N MET A 158 9.15 5.08 -5.98
CA MET A 158 8.42 6.15 -5.32
C MET A 158 9.12 6.68 -4.05
N GLY A 159 10.35 6.25 -3.79
CA GLY A 159 11.13 6.68 -2.64
C GLY A 159 11.54 8.17 -2.68
N PRO A 160 12.17 8.67 -1.62
CA PRO A 160 12.65 10.04 -1.55
C PRO A 160 13.81 10.27 -2.52
N SER A 161 13.92 11.52 -2.99
CA SER A 161 15.02 11.99 -3.84
C SER A 161 15.49 13.38 -3.36
N PRO A 162 16.64 13.91 -3.81
CA PRO A 162 17.11 15.22 -3.40
C PRO A 162 16.12 16.37 -3.63
N ASP A 163 15.24 16.21 -4.61
CA ASP A 163 14.24 17.21 -5.03
C ASP A 163 12.80 16.86 -4.56
N CYS A 164 12.64 15.78 -3.77
CA CYS A 164 11.32 15.29 -3.42
C CYS A 164 11.30 14.57 -2.07
N LYS A 165 10.40 14.97 -1.17
CA LYS A 165 10.04 14.20 0.02
C LYS A 165 9.11 13.06 -0.40
N ALA A 166 9.23 11.91 0.27
CA ALA A 166 8.36 10.78 0.04
C ALA A 166 7.76 10.26 1.36
N LEU A 167 6.56 9.75 1.27
CA LEU A 167 5.84 9.09 2.35
C LEU A 167 5.20 7.82 1.81
N GLU A 168 5.43 6.71 2.50
CA GLU A 168 4.67 5.47 2.30
C GLU A 168 3.81 5.21 3.53
N PHE A 169 2.54 4.91 3.31
CA PHE A 169 1.64 4.46 4.37
C PHE A 169 0.57 3.52 3.81
N LYS A 170 -0.11 2.80 4.69
CA LYS A 170 -1.25 1.97 4.30
C LYS A 170 -2.55 2.65 4.70
N PRO A 171 -3.40 3.05 3.74
CA PRO A 171 -4.70 3.69 4.02
C PRO A 171 -5.65 2.83 4.85
N LYS A 172 -5.48 1.50 4.80
CA LYS A 172 -6.30 0.54 5.57
C LYS A 172 -7.80 0.69 5.26
N TRP A 173 -8.64 0.64 6.27
CA TRP A 173 -10.10 0.74 6.16
C TRP A 173 -10.50 2.22 6.22
N LEU A 174 -10.81 2.81 5.07
CA LEU A 174 -11.22 4.23 4.94
C LEU A 174 -12.69 4.44 5.29
N ALA A 175 -13.44 3.36 5.51
CA ALA A 175 -14.78 3.34 6.09
C ALA A 175 -14.82 2.41 7.30
N GLN A 176 -15.84 2.53 8.12
CA GLN A 176 -16.09 1.56 9.20
C GLN A 176 -16.40 0.20 8.60
N SER A 177 -16.00 -0.86 9.29
CA SER A 177 -16.43 -2.21 8.91
C SER A 177 -17.95 -2.33 8.98
N PRO A 178 -18.62 -2.82 7.93
CA PRO A 178 -20.07 -2.96 7.94
C PRO A 178 -20.56 -3.97 9.01
N MET A 179 -19.64 -4.79 9.51
CA MET A 179 -19.91 -5.77 10.56
C MET A 179 -19.49 -5.30 11.96
N ALA A 180 -19.02 -4.05 12.10
CA ALA A 180 -18.74 -3.49 13.43
C ALA A 180 -20.05 -3.29 14.22
N PRO A 181 -20.02 -3.40 15.56
CA PRO A 181 -21.15 -2.99 16.38
C PRO A 181 -21.59 -1.56 16.04
N LYS A 182 -22.90 -1.31 16.03
CA LYS A 182 -23.45 0.01 15.67
C LYS A 182 -23.04 1.13 16.61
N ASP A 183 -22.78 0.80 17.87
CA ASP A 183 -22.35 1.69 18.95
C ASP A 183 -20.82 1.70 19.15
N ALA A 184 -20.06 1.18 18.19
CA ALA A 184 -18.61 1.14 18.25
C ALA A 184 -17.99 2.55 18.36
N THR A 185 -17.14 2.75 19.36
CA THR A 185 -16.35 3.98 19.56
C THR A 185 -14.98 3.93 18.90
N ARG A 186 -14.59 2.78 18.33
CA ARG A 186 -13.39 2.60 17.53
C ARG A 186 -13.72 2.06 16.14
N CYS A 187 -13.05 2.59 15.12
CA CYS A 187 -13.09 1.95 13.82
C CYS A 187 -12.31 0.63 13.84
N ARG A 188 -12.55 -0.21 12.82
CA ARG A 188 -11.88 -1.52 12.72
C ARG A 188 -10.37 -1.46 12.83
N THR A 189 -9.72 -0.46 12.21
CA THR A 189 -8.26 -0.31 12.24
C THR A 189 -7.78 0.04 13.65
N CYS A 190 -8.44 0.97 14.33
CA CYS A 190 -8.09 1.36 15.69
C CYS A 190 -8.36 0.22 16.69
N ALA A 191 -9.49 -0.49 16.56
CA ALA A 191 -9.81 -1.66 17.39
C ALA A 191 -8.75 -2.78 17.23
N ARG A 192 -8.31 -3.04 15.99
CA ARG A 192 -7.24 -4.03 15.72
C ARG A 192 -5.90 -3.62 16.30
N GLU A 193 -5.57 -2.35 16.26
CA GLU A 193 -4.32 -1.84 16.84
C GLU A 193 -4.37 -1.89 18.37
N ALA A 194 -5.51 -1.56 18.98
CA ALA A 194 -5.72 -1.71 20.41
C ALA A 194 -5.54 -3.17 20.85
N LEU A 195 -6.13 -4.13 20.12
CA LEU A 195 -5.92 -5.57 20.34
C LEU A 195 -4.45 -5.95 20.27
N ARG A 196 -3.70 -5.44 19.26
CA ARG A 196 -2.26 -5.70 19.11
C ARG A 196 -1.46 -5.19 20.30
N ILE A 197 -1.72 -3.95 20.72
CA ILE A 197 -1.08 -3.33 21.88
C ILE A 197 -1.43 -4.10 23.16
N GLY A 198 -2.69 -4.43 23.38
CA GLY A 198 -3.14 -5.21 24.52
C GLY A 198 -2.46 -6.58 24.62
N LYS A 199 -2.33 -7.29 23.49
CA LYS A 199 -1.57 -8.57 23.42
C LYS A 199 -0.08 -8.40 23.74
N LEU A 200 0.55 -7.31 23.31
CA LEU A 200 1.95 -7.02 23.63
C LEU A 200 2.14 -6.67 25.10
N ARG A 201 1.27 -5.85 25.67
CA ARG A 201 1.27 -5.51 27.11
C ARG A 201 1.13 -6.77 27.98
N LYS A 202 0.22 -7.68 27.62
CA LYS A 202 0.06 -8.98 28.32
C LYS A 202 1.32 -9.85 28.28
N LYS A 203 2.17 -9.68 27.27
CA LYS A 203 3.49 -10.36 27.15
C LYS A 203 4.61 -9.59 27.86
N GLY A 204 4.35 -8.52 28.58
CA GLY A 204 5.31 -7.72 29.31
C GLY A 204 6.09 -6.70 28.47
N PHE A 205 5.70 -6.49 27.20
CA PHE A 205 6.35 -5.47 26.38
C PHE A 205 5.85 -4.07 26.75
N ARG A 206 6.75 -3.14 26.99
CA ARG A 206 6.42 -1.72 27.06
C ARG A 206 6.21 -1.21 25.64
N VAL A 207 4.96 -1.04 25.26
CA VAL A 207 4.62 -0.42 23.96
C VAL A 207 4.46 1.06 24.21
N ALA A 208 5.33 1.87 23.60
CA ALA A 208 5.15 3.31 23.59
C ALA A 208 3.79 3.64 22.94
N ALA A 209 3.03 4.49 23.57
CA ALA A 209 1.68 4.86 23.15
C ALA A 209 1.70 5.86 21.98
N ALA A 210 2.37 5.53 20.87
CA ALA A 210 2.07 6.20 19.63
C ALA A 210 0.69 5.72 19.20
N ALA A 211 -0.31 6.55 19.40
CA ALA A 211 -1.67 6.23 18.97
C ALA A 211 -1.64 5.94 17.45
N PRO A 212 -2.25 4.85 17.00
CA PRO A 212 -2.28 4.53 15.58
C PRO A 212 -2.98 5.65 14.81
N VAL A 213 -2.52 5.91 13.58
CA VAL A 213 -3.21 6.85 12.70
C VAL A 213 -4.56 6.24 12.32
N CYS A 214 -5.64 6.95 12.65
CA CYS A 214 -6.98 6.53 12.28
C CYS A 214 -7.22 6.80 10.78
N PRO A 215 -7.50 5.78 9.95
CA PRO A 215 -7.71 6.01 8.53
C PRO A 215 -8.93 6.88 8.22
N LEU A 216 -9.98 6.84 9.05
CA LEU A 216 -11.17 7.66 8.85
C LEU A 216 -10.86 9.17 8.91
N GLY A 217 -9.82 9.56 9.64
CA GLY A 217 -9.41 10.95 9.73
C GLY A 217 -8.80 11.51 8.44
N LEU A 218 -8.40 10.65 7.50
CA LEU A 218 -7.89 11.11 6.19
C LEU A 218 -8.99 11.71 5.30
N LEU A 219 -10.23 11.27 5.50
CA LEU A 219 -11.42 11.67 4.72
C LEU A 219 -12.48 12.35 5.58
N HIS A 220 -12.09 12.84 6.75
CA HIS A 220 -13.02 13.53 7.65
C HIS A 220 -13.45 14.88 7.07
N GLU A 221 -14.72 15.25 7.27
CA GLU A 221 -15.29 16.51 6.79
C GLU A 221 -14.64 17.76 7.42
N ASN A 222 -14.23 17.66 8.68
CA ASN A 222 -13.53 18.74 9.37
C ASN A 222 -12.04 18.78 8.97
N PRO A 223 -11.55 19.87 8.30
CA PRO A 223 -10.16 19.97 7.86
C PRO A 223 -9.15 19.92 9.03
N ALA A 224 -9.51 20.35 10.23
CA ALA A 224 -8.62 20.28 11.39
C ALA A 224 -8.34 18.83 11.80
N VAL A 225 -9.31 17.93 11.67
CA VAL A 225 -9.14 16.50 11.92
C VAL A 225 -8.26 15.86 10.85
N VAL A 226 -8.44 16.26 9.59
CA VAL A 226 -7.56 15.79 8.49
C VAL A 226 -6.13 16.21 8.77
N MET A 227 -5.89 17.48 9.12
CA MET A 227 -4.55 17.98 9.44
C MET A 227 -3.91 17.27 10.64
N SER A 228 -4.66 17.09 11.74
CA SER A 228 -4.20 16.32 12.90
C SER A 228 -3.84 14.86 12.54
N THR A 229 -4.55 14.27 11.58
CA THR A 229 -4.27 12.91 11.09
C THR A 229 -2.99 12.88 10.26
N LEU A 230 -2.78 13.85 9.38
CA LEU A 230 -1.58 13.98 8.55
C LEU A 230 -0.32 14.28 9.36
N GLU A 231 -0.42 15.08 10.41
CA GLU A 231 0.70 15.33 11.34
C GLU A 231 1.19 14.06 12.01
N ARG A 232 0.27 13.20 12.42
CA ARG A 232 0.63 11.89 12.99
C ARG A 232 1.16 10.93 11.95
N LEU A 233 0.71 11.06 10.71
CA LEU A 233 1.18 10.23 9.60
C LEU A 233 2.60 10.61 9.16
N ALA A 234 2.92 11.90 9.15
CA ALA A 234 4.20 12.47 8.71
C ALA A 234 4.73 13.51 9.70
N PRO A 235 5.12 13.11 10.93
CA PRO A 235 5.43 14.05 12.03
C PRO A 235 6.66 14.91 11.79
N SER A 236 7.51 14.58 10.83
CA SER A 236 8.70 15.37 10.45
C SER A 236 8.43 16.38 9.32
N TRP A 237 7.21 16.40 8.76
CA TRP A 237 6.87 17.29 7.67
C TRP A 237 6.41 18.66 8.18
N THR A 238 6.69 19.71 7.38
CA THR A 238 6.23 21.06 7.72
C THR A 238 4.72 21.18 7.49
N GLU A 239 4.09 22.15 8.16
CA GLU A 239 2.67 22.43 7.94
C GLU A 239 2.36 22.78 6.47
N HIS A 240 3.30 23.43 5.78
CA HIS A 240 3.19 23.71 4.35
C HIS A 240 3.11 22.41 3.52
N ASP A 241 4.01 21.45 3.78
CA ASP A 241 3.99 20.16 3.10
C ASP A 241 2.67 19.39 3.36
N LEU A 242 2.20 19.42 4.61
CA LEU A 242 0.95 18.75 5.01
C LEU A 242 -0.28 19.39 4.36
N LYS A 243 -0.31 20.73 4.22
CA LYS A 243 -1.38 21.42 3.48
C LYS A 243 -1.36 21.07 1.99
N ARG A 244 -0.17 20.97 1.37
CA ARG A 244 -0.04 20.50 -0.02
C ARG A 244 -0.54 19.06 -0.17
N LEU A 245 -0.21 18.21 0.78
CA LEU A 245 -0.66 16.81 0.79
C LEU A 245 -2.19 16.72 0.95
N ALA A 246 -2.77 17.44 1.91
CA ALA A 246 -4.23 17.48 2.12
C ALA A 246 -4.97 17.96 0.87
N LYS A 247 -4.44 19.02 0.22
CA LYS A 247 -4.96 19.51 -1.05
C LYS A 247 -4.90 18.44 -2.14
N ALA A 248 -3.75 17.79 -2.29
CA ALA A 248 -3.55 16.77 -3.31
C ALA A 248 -4.45 15.53 -3.12
N PHE A 249 -4.67 15.08 -1.89
CA PHE A 249 -5.64 13.99 -1.63
C PHE A 249 -7.04 14.35 -2.09
N ARG A 250 -7.50 15.56 -1.76
CA ARG A 250 -8.83 16.03 -2.16
C ARG A 250 -8.97 16.21 -3.68
N GLU A 251 -7.96 16.78 -4.33
CA GLU A 251 -7.98 17.04 -5.77
C GLU A 251 -7.87 15.76 -6.61
N SER A 252 -7.12 14.77 -6.13
CA SER A 252 -7.00 13.48 -6.81
C SER A 252 -8.23 12.58 -6.65
N GLY A 253 -8.99 12.73 -5.55
CA GLY A 253 -10.12 11.86 -5.22
C GLY A 253 -9.74 10.39 -4.99
N VAL A 254 -8.44 10.05 -4.91
CA VAL A 254 -8.00 8.65 -4.86
C VAL A 254 -8.41 7.96 -3.56
N LEU A 255 -8.39 8.67 -2.42
CA LEU A 255 -8.79 8.09 -1.13
C LEU A 255 -10.31 7.90 -1.05
N GLU A 256 -11.08 8.84 -1.57
CA GLU A 256 -12.53 8.74 -1.72
C GLU A 256 -12.89 7.53 -2.60
N ARG A 257 -12.23 7.41 -3.75
CA ARG A 257 -12.41 6.26 -4.64
C ARG A 257 -12.08 4.93 -3.97
N LEU A 258 -10.99 4.89 -3.18
CA LEU A 258 -10.64 3.70 -2.40
C LEU A 258 -11.72 3.35 -1.38
N ARG A 259 -12.25 4.35 -0.65
CA ARG A 259 -13.34 4.15 0.32
C ARG A 259 -14.56 3.56 -0.36
N ASP A 260 -15.00 4.17 -1.45
CA ASP A 260 -16.20 3.75 -2.17
C ASP A 260 -16.07 2.30 -2.66
N LEU A 261 -14.93 1.93 -3.25
CA LEU A 261 -14.66 0.55 -3.66
C LEU A 261 -14.55 -0.43 -2.48
N GLN A 262 -14.10 0.03 -1.32
CA GLN A 262 -14.08 -0.79 -0.10
C GLN A 262 -15.50 -1.06 0.41
N GLU A 263 -16.41 -0.10 0.30
CA GLU A 263 -17.81 -0.22 0.71
C GLU A 263 -18.64 -1.00 -0.30
N GLU A 264 -18.54 -0.70 -1.59
CA GLU A 264 -19.22 -1.41 -2.67
C GLU A 264 -18.90 -2.92 -2.70
N GLY A 265 -17.65 -3.28 -2.40
CA GLY A 265 -17.21 -4.67 -2.39
C GLY A 265 -17.55 -5.45 -1.13
N ASP A 266 -18.04 -4.81 -0.07
CA ASP A 266 -18.31 -5.45 1.22
C ASP A 266 -19.70 -5.09 1.75
N SER A 267 -20.70 -5.85 1.35
CA SER A 267 -22.11 -5.67 1.70
C SER A 267 -22.49 -6.15 3.11
N GLY A 268 -21.55 -6.19 4.05
CA GLY A 268 -21.80 -6.47 5.47
C GLY A 268 -21.74 -7.93 5.88
N ASP A 269 -22.20 -8.85 5.06
CA ASP A 269 -22.17 -10.28 5.33
C ASP A 269 -21.21 -11.08 4.42
N ALA A 270 -20.57 -10.40 3.45
CA ALA A 270 -19.74 -11.03 2.43
C ALA A 270 -18.63 -11.92 3.02
N LEU A 271 -18.09 -11.55 4.19
CA LEU A 271 -17.05 -12.31 4.87
C LEU A 271 -17.55 -13.68 5.37
N PHE A 272 -18.84 -13.82 5.72
CA PHE A 272 -19.40 -15.02 6.34
C PHE A 272 -20.33 -15.82 5.42
N THR A 273 -21.04 -15.14 4.52
CA THR A 273 -22.16 -15.75 3.77
C THR A 273 -21.86 -16.03 2.31
N ARG A 274 -20.89 -15.37 1.70
CA ARG A 274 -20.64 -15.51 0.26
C ARG A 274 -19.40 -16.34 -0.05
N PRO A 275 -19.54 -17.34 -0.92
CA PRO A 275 -18.40 -17.85 -1.67
C PRO A 275 -18.06 -16.77 -2.71
N PHE A 276 -16.87 -16.22 -2.68
CA PHE A 276 -16.19 -15.59 -3.79
C PHE A 276 -16.92 -14.56 -4.65
N ASP A 277 -16.77 -13.31 -4.34
CA ASP A 277 -17.00 -12.19 -5.23
C ASP A 277 -15.66 -11.49 -5.56
N ALA A 278 -15.40 -11.22 -6.84
CA ALA A 278 -14.22 -10.48 -7.28
C ALA A 278 -14.19 -9.06 -6.68
N ARG A 279 -15.35 -8.43 -6.45
CA ARG A 279 -15.50 -7.14 -5.80
C ARG A 279 -15.05 -7.17 -4.34
N PHE A 280 -15.46 -8.20 -3.59
CA PHE A 280 -14.97 -8.40 -2.23
C PHE A 280 -13.46 -8.62 -2.21
N GLY A 281 -12.92 -9.37 -3.17
CA GLY A 281 -11.48 -9.56 -3.34
C GLY A 281 -10.74 -8.24 -3.60
N LEU A 282 -11.29 -7.37 -4.45
CA LEU A 282 -10.77 -6.02 -4.70
C LEU A 282 -10.83 -5.17 -3.42
N SER A 283 -11.97 -5.12 -2.75
CA SER A 283 -12.15 -4.42 -1.47
C SER A 283 -11.07 -4.83 -0.45
N MET A 284 -10.83 -6.13 -0.27
CA MET A 284 -9.81 -6.64 0.65
C MET A 284 -8.38 -6.36 0.20
N THR A 285 -8.13 -6.27 -1.11
CA THR A 285 -6.84 -5.84 -1.67
C THR A 285 -6.60 -4.36 -1.33
N LEU A 286 -7.58 -3.49 -1.60
CA LEU A 286 -7.48 -2.05 -1.36
C LEU A 286 -7.41 -1.69 0.13
N ARG A 287 -7.90 -2.55 1.04
CA ARG A 287 -7.73 -2.44 2.49
C ARG A 287 -6.32 -2.78 3.00
N ASP A 288 -5.43 -3.22 2.12
CA ASP A 288 -4.05 -3.57 2.48
C ASP A 288 -3.00 -3.02 1.51
N CYS A 289 -3.38 -2.26 0.49
CA CYS A 289 -2.47 -1.59 -0.43
C CYS A 289 -1.59 -0.57 0.31
N SER A 290 -0.46 -0.21 -0.29
CA SER A 290 0.38 0.91 0.11
C SER A 290 0.03 2.15 -0.71
N CYS A 291 -0.05 3.30 -0.06
CA CYS A 291 -0.14 4.60 -0.71
C CYS A 291 1.23 5.28 -0.63
N PHE A 292 1.76 5.63 -1.77
CA PHE A 292 2.99 6.39 -1.93
C PHE A 292 2.67 7.83 -2.30
N VAL A 293 3.29 8.75 -1.60
CA VAL A 293 3.18 10.18 -1.87
C VAL A 293 4.56 10.75 -2.11
N ARG A 294 4.71 11.55 -3.16
CA ARG A 294 5.90 12.35 -3.42
C ARG A 294 5.53 13.82 -3.44
N VAL A 295 6.10 14.59 -2.51
CA VAL A 295 5.94 16.05 -2.44
C VAL A 295 7.22 16.71 -2.92
N PRO A 296 7.24 17.30 -4.12
CA PRO A 296 8.40 18.02 -4.61
C PRO A 296 8.78 19.18 -3.69
N ILE A 297 10.10 19.44 -3.53
CA ILE A 297 10.60 20.60 -2.80
C ILE A 297 10.16 21.88 -3.51
N ASP A 298 10.18 21.87 -4.84
CA ASP A 298 9.61 22.93 -5.67
C ASP A 298 8.09 23.01 -5.45
N PRO A 299 7.56 24.13 -4.93
CA PRO A 299 6.15 24.28 -4.62
C PRO A 299 5.25 24.29 -5.86
N ASP A 300 5.78 24.66 -7.01
CA ASP A 300 5.02 24.77 -8.28
C ASP A 300 4.82 23.40 -8.95
N LYS A 301 5.57 22.39 -8.51
CA LYS A 301 5.38 21.02 -9.02
C LYS A 301 4.27 20.29 -8.27
N PRO A 302 3.44 19.51 -8.98
CA PRO A 302 2.33 18.78 -8.38
C PRO A 302 2.83 17.67 -7.44
N VAL A 303 2.05 17.42 -6.39
CA VAL A 303 2.22 16.25 -5.54
C VAL A 303 1.77 15.02 -6.31
N THR A 304 2.55 13.94 -6.24
CA THR A 304 2.21 12.66 -6.86
C THR A 304 1.73 11.69 -5.81
N ILE A 305 0.57 11.06 -6.06
CA ILE A 305 -0.02 10.03 -5.19
C ILE A 305 -0.23 8.79 -6.02
N LYS A 306 0.34 7.66 -5.58
CA LYS A 306 0.19 6.37 -6.26
C LYS A 306 0.02 5.23 -5.27
N LEU A 307 -0.70 4.20 -5.68
CA LEU A 307 -0.94 2.99 -4.92
C LEU A 307 -0.06 1.85 -5.45
N ALA A 308 0.42 1.03 -4.54
CA ALA A 308 1.14 -0.20 -4.84
C ALA A 308 0.68 -1.33 -3.92
N ASP A 309 1.26 -2.53 -4.07
CA ASP A 309 0.87 -3.72 -3.32
C ASP A 309 -0.63 -4.04 -3.50
N VAL A 310 -1.11 -3.80 -4.73
CA VAL A 310 -2.51 -4.06 -5.15
C VAL A 310 -2.70 -5.50 -5.63
N ASP A 311 -1.88 -6.40 -5.14
CA ASP A 311 -1.88 -7.80 -5.53
C ASP A 311 -3.18 -8.51 -5.15
N LYS A 312 -3.66 -9.34 -6.06
CA LYS A 312 -4.81 -10.21 -5.83
C LYS A 312 -4.62 -11.03 -4.54
N LYS A 313 -5.49 -10.83 -3.57
CA LYS A 313 -5.44 -11.62 -2.33
C LYS A 313 -6.01 -13.02 -2.59
N ASN A 314 -5.35 -14.04 -2.07
CA ASN A 314 -5.94 -15.38 -2.05
C ASN A 314 -6.97 -15.47 -0.93
N TRP A 315 -8.15 -14.97 -1.17
CA TRP A 315 -9.22 -14.89 -0.19
C TRP A 315 -9.76 -16.26 0.22
N ARG A 316 -9.73 -17.29 -0.68
CA ARG A 316 -10.14 -18.66 -0.30
C ARG A 316 -9.34 -19.16 0.89
N GLN A 317 -8.02 -19.00 0.83
CA GLN A 317 -7.15 -19.40 1.93
C GLN A 317 -7.23 -18.45 3.14
N LYS A 318 -7.59 -17.18 2.90
CA LYS A 318 -7.59 -16.16 3.96
C LYS A 318 -8.95 -15.94 4.61
N GLN A 319 -10.05 -16.47 4.07
CA GLN A 319 -11.40 -16.22 4.60
C GLN A 319 -11.51 -16.58 6.09
N SER A 320 -11.17 -17.82 6.47
CA SER A 320 -11.22 -18.26 7.88
C SER A 320 -10.29 -17.43 8.79
N TYR A 321 -9.16 -16.97 8.28
CA TYR A 321 -8.30 -16.04 9.02
C TYR A 321 -8.97 -14.70 9.25
N TRP A 322 -9.62 -14.12 8.24
CA TRP A 322 -10.31 -12.83 8.36
C TRP A 322 -11.54 -12.93 9.26
N GLN A 323 -12.28 -14.04 9.19
CA GLN A 323 -13.41 -14.33 10.09
C GLN A 323 -12.95 -14.36 11.54
N ARG A 324 -11.92 -15.16 11.86
CA ARG A 324 -11.34 -15.18 13.22
C ARG A 324 -10.89 -13.80 13.69
N ARG A 325 -10.26 -13.02 12.80
CA ARG A 325 -9.81 -11.65 13.14
C ARG A 325 -10.98 -10.70 13.40
N HIS A 326 -12.08 -10.90 12.73
CA HIS A 326 -13.29 -10.13 13.00
C HIS A 326 -13.87 -10.53 14.37
N ASN A 327 -14.05 -11.81 14.61
CA ASN A 327 -14.58 -12.32 15.85
C ASN A 327 -13.73 -11.90 17.07
N ASP A 328 -12.39 -12.01 16.99
CA ASP A 328 -11.47 -11.49 18.03
C ASP A 328 -11.79 -10.02 18.41
N LEU A 329 -12.23 -9.19 17.47
CA LEU A 329 -12.52 -7.77 17.75
C LEU A 329 -13.90 -7.56 18.40
N VAL A 330 -14.88 -8.36 18.00
CA VAL A 330 -16.26 -8.26 18.52
C VAL A 330 -16.37 -8.94 19.89
N ASP A 331 -15.95 -10.20 19.96
CA ASP A 331 -16.14 -11.04 21.16
C ASP A 331 -15.34 -10.52 22.36
N ASP A 332 -14.14 -10.00 22.13
CA ASP A 332 -13.28 -9.41 23.16
C ASP A 332 -13.59 -7.92 23.43
N GLY A 333 -14.58 -7.31 22.78
CA GLY A 333 -15.03 -5.93 23.03
C GLY A 333 -14.08 -4.83 22.59
N TRP A 334 -13.14 -5.09 21.64
CA TRP A 334 -12.12 -4.12 21.23
C TRP A 334 -12.68 -2.89 20.50
N TYR A 335 -13.91 -2.96 20.04
CA TYR A 335 -14.59 -1.81 19.45
C TYR A 335 -15.08 -0.77 20.48
N HIS A 336 -15.11 -1.10 21.80
CA HIS A 336 -15.74 -0.31 22.88
C HIS A 336 -14.81 0.13 24.00
N GLU A 337 -13.49 0.01 23.85
CA GLU A 337 -12.53 0.39 24.90
C GLU A 337 -12.72 -0.35 26.24
N ALA A 338 -13.22 -1.58 26.19
CA ALA A 338 -13.52 -2.37 27.39
C ALA A 338 -12.29 -2.99 28.08
N GLU A 339 -11.12 -2.94 27.44
CA GLU A 339 -9.86 -3.51 27.96
C GLU A 339 -9.31 -2.73 29.16
N LYS A 340 -8.60 -3.43 30.05
CA LYS A 340 -7.95 -2.84 31.23
C LYS A 340 -6.47 -3.20 31.29
N PRO A 341 -5.53 -2.22 31.38
CA PRO A 341 -5.78 -0.78 31.24
C PRO A 341 -6.21 -0.41 29.80
N PRO A 342 -6.98 0.66 29.62
CA PRO A 342 -7.41 1.12 28.30
C PRO A 342 -6.23 1.36 27.38
N VAL A 343 -6.39 1.04 26.10
CA VAL A 343 -5.44 1.41 25.05
C VAL A 343 -5.93 2.70 24.40
N GLU A 344 -5.21 3.79 24.61
CA GLU A 344 -5.53 5.04 23.99
C GLU A 344 -5.39 4.94 22.47
N THR A 345 -6.42 5.37 21.74
CA THR A 345 -6.42 5.47 20.29
C THR A 345 -6.91 6.85 19.86
N ALA A 346 -6.30 7.41 18.80
CA ALA A 346 -6.77 8.65 18.19
C ALA A 346 -7.86 8.32 17.15
N CYS A 347 -8.89 7.59 17.56
CA CYS A 347 -9.96 7.22 16.65
C CYS A 347 -10.95 8.37 16.44
N VAL A 348 -11.27 8.64 15.18
CA VAL A 348 -12.24 9.67 14.81
C VAL A 348 -13.64 9.34 15.33
N LEU A 349 -14.07 8.08 15.31
CA LEU A 349 -15.38 7.71 15.89
C LEU A 349 -15.47 8.04 17.39
N ARG A 350 -14.37 7.98 18.12
CA ARG A 350 -14.35 8.41 19.52
C ARG A 350 -14.44 9.94 19.64
N LEU A 351 -13.80 10.67 18.73
CA LEU A 351 -13.93 12.12 18.67
C LEU A 351 -15.40 12.51 18.41
N ASP A 352 -16.02 11.96 17.37
CA ASP A 352 -17.40 12.26 16.99
C ASP A 352 -18.35 11.95 18.13
N TYR A 353 -18.19 10.80 18.78
CA TYR A 353 -18.96 10.43 19.96
C TYR A 353 -18.82 11.44 21.11
N CYS A 354 -17.61 11.99 21.33
CA CYS A 354 -17.39 13.00 22.37
C CYS A 354 -18.03 14.33 22.00
N LEU A 355 -17.91 14.76 20.75
CA LEU A 355 -18.50 16.02 20.25
C LEU A 355 -20.02 15.99 20.33
N GLU A 356 -20.67 14.91 19.91
CA GLU A 356 -22.12 14.75 19.95
C GLU A 356 -22.71 14.79 21.37
N ARG A 357 -21.95 14.33 22.35
CA ARG A 357 -22.42 14.18 23.75
C ARG A 357 -21.85 15.19 24.71
N GLY A 358 -21.03 16.14 24.24
CA GLY A 358 -20.40 17.13 25.08
C GLY A 358 -19.34 16.55 26.04
N PHE A 359 -18.74 15.41 25.70
CA PHE A 359 -17.65 14.84 26.46
C PHE A 359 -16.31 15.49 26.12
N GLU A 360 -15.34 15.30 26.99
CA GLU A 360 -14.00 15.81 26.81
C GLU A 360 -13.37 15.23 25.53
N ILE A 361 -12.84 16.14 24.69
CA ILE A 361 -12.23 15.77 23.41
C ILE A 361 -10.95 14.99 23.67
N PRO A 362 -10.73 13.88 22.94
CA PRO A 362 -9.52 13.08 23.07
C PRO A 362 -8.25 13.93 22.86
N PRO A 363 -7.20 13.75 23.69
CA PRO A 363 -6.00 14.61 23.66
C PRO A 363 -5.37 14.75 22.27
N ALA A 364 -5.45 13.70 21.46
CA ALA A 364 -4.92 13.68 20.10
C ALA A 364 -5.50 14.72 19.14
N PHE A 365 -6.63 15.35 19.49
CA PHE A 365 -7.34 16.32 18.64
C PHE A 365 -7.42 17.73 19.24
N ARG A 366 -7.11 17.90 20.54
CA ARG A 366 -7.31 19.18 21.26
C ARG A 366 -6.58 20.36 20.62
N GLU A 367 -5.32 20.20 20.33
CA GLU A 367 -4.48 21.26 19.78
C GLU A 367 -5.06 21.84 18.49
N ARG A 368 -5.53 20.98 17.59
CA ARG A 368 -6.05 21.40 16.27
C ARG A 368 -7.50 21.87 16.31
N LEU A 369 -8.28 21.46 17.30
CA LEU A 369 -9.67 21.88 17.45
C LEU A 369 -9.80 23.12 18.34
N GLY A 370 -8.71 23.61 18.95
CA GLY A 370 -8.69 24.83 19.75
C GLY A 370 -9.36 24.66 21.12
N CYS A 371 -9.30 23.46 21.70
CA CYS A 371 -9.91 23.11 23.00
C CYS A 371 -8.85 22.86 24.06
#